data_c52d67ddfe9ab162367c56f30be3939a
#
_entry.id   c52d67ddfe9ab162367c56f30be3939a
#
_cell.length_a   1.000
_cell.length_b   1.000
_cell.length_c   1.000
_cell.angle_alpha   90.00
_cell.angle_beta   90.00
_cell.angle_gamma   90.00
#
_symmetry.space_group_name_H-M   'P 1'
#
loop_
_entity.id
_entity.type
_entity.pdbx_description
1 polymer ?
#
loop_
_entity_poly.entity_id
_entity_poly.type
_entity_poly.pdbx_seq_one_letter_code
_entity_poly.pdbx_strand_id
1 'polypeptide(L)'
;MNKRWLKLAAVPVALSLVAAACGSDDDSSSDGDTETTEGGGDAGGDAEAGGDADFGGATITITGPERDDPSIIAINDTLGAWAESVNLNVEYTGDADWEANINTQVEGGNPPDISFFPQPGKLADFARAGNVVALPDDVNATVDEYWADGYQLYGNVDDVQYGIPAKTDLKSLVWYQPAAFEEAGYEVPTTFDEFTALVDQMAADGGPKPLCVGIESGQATGWTFTDWVEDMVLRQAGADVYDQWVSNEIPFDDPQIVEAMQTVVDLWTEENVFASGGSIAATAFQDNGQPLVDGQCYMHRQANFYAGLFPEGTTFADPEDPTAVDVFYFPDVNGDKPVLTAGIFAAAFNDDPATMAVMDYIATAEYAETRQRNQTEAVGGGLSGYLSAAQGQDPSVYQALEQSFLEILNASQIARFDGSDLMPADVGAGTFWTEGTSLVNGDITAEEAAATIQASWPS
;
A
#
# COMPACT_ATOMS: atom_id res chain seq x y z
N MET A 1 0.94 -53.52 -19.33
CA MET A 1 1.80 -53.98 -20.47
C MET A 1 1.85 -52.85 -21.49
N ASN A 2 3.02 -52.53 -21.92
CA ASN A 2 3.53 -51.64 -22.96
C ASN A 2 3.98 -50.23 -22.51
N LYS A 3 5.25 -50.18 -22.14
CA LYS A 3 6.14 -49.03 -22.14
C LYS A 3 6.48 -48.61 -23.56
N ARG A 4 6.37 -47.33 -23.87
CA ARG A 4 7.07 -46.74 -25.04
C ARG A 4 8.02 -45.64 -24.58
N TRP A 5 9.29 -45.90 -24.76
CA TRP A 5 10.43 -45.00 -24.66
C TRP A 5 10.48 -44.12 -25.89
N LEU A 6 10.65 -42.81 -25.71
CA LEU A 6 11.12 -41.90 -26.76
C LEU A 6 12.47 -41.33 -26.38
N LYS A 7 13.36 -41.43 -27.33
CA LYS A 7 14.80 -41.13 -27.24
C LYS A 7 15.05 -39.62 -27.38
N LEU A 8 15.94 -39.11 -26.53
CA LEU A 8 16.60 -37.80 -26.73
C LEU A 8 17.52 -37.85 -27.96
N ALA A 9 17.45 -36.81 -28.79
CA ALA A 9 18.45 -36.48 -29.80
C ALA A 9 19.15 -35.20 -29.38
N ALA A 10 20.45 -35.29 -29.14
CA ALA A 10 21.35 -34.19 -28.88
C ALA A 10 21.83 -33.61 -30.20
N VAL A 11 21.82 -32.29 -30.34
CA VAL A 11 22.45 -31.54 -31.47
C VAL A 11 23.57 -30.68 -30.88
N PRO A 12 24.79 -30.79 -31.39
CA PRO A 12 25.92 -29.95 -30.97
C PRO A 12 25.91 -28.62 -31.71
N VAL A 13 26.04 -27.51 -31.01
CA VAL A 13 26.31 -26.17 -31.52
C VAL A 13 27.81 -25.95 -31.52
N ALA A 14 28.35 -25.68 -32.71
CA ALA A 14 29.77 -25.39 -32.93
C ALA A 14 30.08 -23.92 -32.62
N LEU A 15 31.09 -23.68 -31.79
CA LEU A 15 31.74 -22.39 -31.57
C LEU A 15 32.58 -22.02 -32.80
N SER A 16 32.40 -20.82 -33.33
CA SER A 16 33.36 -20.18 -34.25
C SER A 16 33.90 -18.90 -33.59
N LEU A 17 35.13 -18.96 -33.18
CA LEU A 17 36.01 -17.84 -32.83
C LEU A 17 36.48 -17.17 -34.14
N VAL A 18 36.37 -15.84 -34.23
CA VAL A 18 37.13 -15.02 -35.17
C VAL A 18 37.87 -13.95 -34.37
N ALA A 19 39.17 -14.06 -34.41
CA ALA A 19 40.14 -13.06 -33.95
C ALA A 19 40.73 -12.33 -35.19
N ALA A 20 40.84 -11.02 -35.11
CA ALA A 20 41.77 -10.18 -35.88
C ALA A 20 41.89 -8.85 -35.17
N ALA A 21 42.94 -8.48 -34.53
CA ALA A 21 44.30 -8.09 -34.90
C ALA A 21 44.42 -6.66 -35.43
N CYS A 22 44.96 -5.82 -34.56
CA CYS A 22 45.92 -4.70 -34.69
C CYS A 22 46.15 -3.98 -36.01
N GLY A 23 46.27 -2.64 -35.90
CA GLY A 23 46.96 -1.78 -36.85
C GLY A 23 47.07 -0.35 -36.31
N SER A 24 48.31 0.06 -36.04
CA SER A 24 48.80 1.30 -35.43
C SER A 24 49.02 2.45 -36.41
N ASP A 25 49.23 3.63 -35.79
CA ASP A 25 50.07 4.79 -36.19
C ASP A 25 49.54 5.71 -37.27
N ASP A 26 49.59 7.01 -37.20
CA ASP A 26 50.61 7.97 -36.78
C ASP A 26 50.08 9.43 -36.83
N ASP A 27 50.57 10.21 -35.86
CA ASP A 27 50.93 11.64 -35.84
C ASP A 27 50.36 12.69 -36.83
N SER A 28 49.87 13.80 -36.26
CA SER A 28 50.62 15.09 -36.34
C SER A 28 49.93 16.23 -35.58
N SER A 29 50.79 16.93 -34.86
CA SER A 29 50.62 18.15 -34.06
C SER A 29 50.24 19.37 -34.91
N SER A 30 49.52 20.34 -34.30
CA SER A 30 49.89 21.76 -34.36
C SER A 30 49.23 22.59 -33.28
N ASP A 31 50.07 23.42 -32.63
CA ASP A 31 49.81 24.42 -31.61
C ASP A 31 48.90 25.56 -32.10
N GLY A 32 48.26 26.23 -31.11
CA GLY A 32 47.61 27.50 -31.31
C GLY A 32 47.00 28.09 -30.04
N ASP A 33 47.75 29.04 -29.45
CA ASP A 33 47.58 29.77 -28.21
C ASP A 33 46.23 30.47 -27.94
N THR A 34 45.89 30.47 -26.63
CA THR A 34 45.48 31.58 -25.74
C THR A 34 44.42 32.61 -26.23
N GLU A 35 43.34 32.71 -25.44
CA GLU A 35 43.00 33.96 -24.73
C GLU A 35 41.90 33.74 -23.68
N THR A 36 42.22 34.13 -22.45
CA THR A 36 41.36 34.34 -21.30
C THR A 36 40.45 35.56 -21.51
N THR A 37 39.17 35.41 -21.19
CA THR A 37 38.35 36.56 -20.75
C THR A 37 37.44 36.15 -19.61
N GLU A 38 37.69 36.72 -18.45
CA GLU A 38 36.77 36.77 -17.30
C GLU A 38 35.54 37.60 -17.68
N GLY A 39 34.36 37.12 -17.27
CA GLY A 39 33.13 37.87 -17.33
C GLY A 39 32.14 37.27 -16.38
N GLY A 40 32.07 37.81 -15.16
CA GLY A 40 31.02 37.49 -14.19
C GLY A 40 29.66 37.92 -14.71
N GLY A 41 28.68 37.12 -14.43
CA GLY A 41 27.26 37.36 -14.66
C GLY A 41 26.46 36.53 -13.69
N ASP A 42 26.09 37.18 -12.61
CA ASP A 42 25.02 36.77 -11.71
C ASP A 42 23.73 36.62 -12.51
N ALA A 43 23.11 35.45 -12.44
CA ALA A 43 21.74 35.26 -12.87
C ALA A 43 21.11 34.19 -11.95
N GLY A 44 20.44 34.68 -10.92
CA GLY A 44 19.38 33.95 -10.29
C GLY A 44 18.35 33.58 -11.37
N GLY A 45 18.19 32.35 -11.65
CA GLY A 45 17.12 31.81 -12.50
C GLY A 45 16.14 31.07 -11.60
N ASP A 46 14.96 31.67 -11.48
CA ASP A 46 13.80 30.95 -10.97
C ASP A 46 13.67 29.67 -11.80
N ALA A 47 13.74 28.52 -11.14
CA ALA A 47 13.41 27.23 -11.75
C ALA A 47 11.89 27.16 -11.91
N GLU A 48 11.39 27.54 -13.10
CA GLU A 48 10.07 27.12 -13.54
C GLU A 48 10.11 25.59 -13.69
N ALA A 49 9.37 24.88 -12.84
CA ALA A 49 9.08 23.47 -13.01
C ALA A 49 8.26 23.28 -14.29
N GLY A 50 8.81 22.54 -15.26
CA GLY A 50 8.07 22.07 -16.43
C GLY A 50 8.34 22.81 -17.74
N GLY A 51 9.46 22.48 -18.40
CA GLY A 51 9.69 22.89 -19.79
C GLY A 51 11.02 22.39 -20.34
N ASP A 52 10.98 21.49 -21.31
CA ASP A 52 12.07 21.04 -22.19
C ASP A 52 12.94 19.86 -21.72
N ALA A 53 12.59 19.10 -20.67
CA ALA A 53 13.26 17.82 -20.45
C ALA A 53 12.84 16.84 -21.57
N ASP A 54 13.82 16.30 -22.30
CA ASP A 54 13.62 15.27 -23.32
C ASP A 54 14.50 14.07 -22.96
N PHE A 55 13.88 13.00 -22.48
CA PHE A 55 14.57 11.77 -22.07
C PHE A 55 14.74 10.74 -23.20
N GLY A 56 14.50 11.15 -24.46
CA GLY A 56 14.84 10.36 -25.64
C GLY A 56 14.04 9.08 -25.84
N GLY A 57 12.86 8.98 -25.25
CA GLY A 57 12.02 7.79 -25.31
C GLY A 57 12.52 6.63 -24.44
N ALA A 58 13.27 6.91 -23.37
CA ALA A 58 13.63 5.90 -22.37
C ALA A 58 12.39 5.27 -21.75
N THR A 59 12.49 4.05 -21.26
CA THR A 59 11.41 3.36 -20.55
C THR A 59 11.79 3.20 -19.08
N ILE A 60 10.90 3.61 -18.19
CA ILE A 60 10.99 3.42 -16.75
C ILE A 60 9.99 2.35 -16.33
N THR A 61 10.47 1.35 -15.62
CA THR A 61 9.69 0.23 -15.13
C THR A 61 9.34 0.42 -13.66
N ILE A 62 8.06 0.22 -13.32
CA ILE A 62 7.57 0.32 -11.95
C ILE A 62 6.85 -0.97 -11.58
N THR A 63 7.08 -1.50 -10.39
CA THR A 63 6.32 -2.64 -9.85
C THR A 63 5.69 -2.29 -8.50
N GLY A 64 4.59 -2.95 -8.16
CA GLY A 64 3.92 -2.73 -6.88
C GLY A 64 2.80 -3.74 -6.60
N PRO A 65 2.18 -3.67 -5.42
CA PRO A 65 1.14 -4.62 -4.99
C PRO A 65 -0.27 -4.30 -5.54
N GLU A 66 -0.50 -3.10 -6.09
CA GLU A 66 -1.80 -2.73 -6.67
C GLU A 66 -2.00 -3.49 -7.99
N ARG A 67 -2.88 -4.50 -7.98
CA ARG A 67 -2.96 -5.51 -9.05
C ARG A 67 -4.34 -5.66 -9.68
N ASP A 68 -5.33 -4.96 -9.18
CA ASP A 68 -6.64 -4.89 -9.81
C ASP A 68 -6.59 -4.05 -11.09
N ASP A 69 -7.42 -4.41 -12.06
CA ASP A 69 -7.42 -3.76 -13.38
C ASP A 69 -7.63 -2.23 -13.28
N PRO A 70 -8.57 -1.69 -12.49
CA PRO A 70 -8.73 -0.25 -12.34
C PRO A 70 -7.47 0.46 -11.83
N SER A 71 -6.79 -0.10 -10.83
CA SER A 71 -5.57 0.48 -10.27
C SER A 71 -4.43 0.48 -11.29
N ILE A 72 -4.22 -0.66 -12.00
CA ILE A 72 -3.19 -0.77 -13.05
C ILE A 72 -3.45 0.24 -14.18
N ILE A 73 -4.70 0.34 -14.66
CA ILE A 73 -5.09 1.28 -15.71
C ILE A 73 -4.81 2.72 -15.26
N ALA A 74 -5.29 3.10 -14.08
CA ALA A 74 -5.18 4.47 -13.61
C ALA A 74 -3.73 4.89 -13.31
N ILE A 75 -2.87 4.00 -12.79
CA ILE A 75 -1.44 4.28 -12.61
C ILE A 75 -0.77 4.52 -13.97
N ASN A 76 -0.97 3.60 -14.92
CA ASN A 76 -0.36 3.72 -16.24
C ASN A 76 -0.86 4.94 -17.01
N ASP A 77 -2.16 5.28 -16.96
CA ASP A 77 -2.71 6.45 -17.62
C ASP A 77 -2.19 7.76 -16.99
N THR A 78 -2.04 7.79 -15.65
CA THR A 78 -1.52 8.96 -14.95
C THR A 78 -0.05 9.22 -15.30
N LEU A 79 0.78 8.20 -15.17
CA LEU A 79 2.20 8.31 -15.44
C LEU A 79 2.48 8.46 -16.93
N GLY A 80 1.73 7.75 -17.78
CA GLY A 80 1.89 7.79 -19.24
C GLY A 80 1.57 9.17 -19.82
N ALA A 81 0.47 9.81 -19.37
CA ALA A 81 0.11 11.14 -19.84
C ALA A 81 1.18 12.21 -19.53
N TRP A 82 1.77 12.15 -18.34
CA TRP A 82 2.88 13.03 -17.98
C TRP A 82 4.17 12.65 -18.75
N ALA A 83 4.49 11.38 -18.84
CA ALA A 83 5.70 10.87 -19.47
C ALA A 83 5.80 11.26 -20.97
N GLU A 84 4.66 11.27 -21.68
CA GLU A 84 4.61 11.76 -23.08
C GLU A 84 5.11 13.21 -23.21
N SER A 85 4.84 14.06 -22.21
CA SER A 85 5.23 15.48 -22.22
C SER A 85 6.75 15.69 -22.16
N VAL A 86 7.48 14.70 -21.61
CA VAL A 86 8.94 14.71 -21.42
C VAL A 86 9.65 13.62 -22.26
N ASN A 87 8.95 13.07 -23.26
CA ASN A 87 9.47 12.00 -24.14
C ASN A 87 10.03 10.80 -23.37
N LEU A 88 9.24 10.29 -22.41
CA LEU A 88 9.47 9.05 -21.66
C LEU A 88 8.38 8.01 -21.97
N ASN A 89 8.66 6.74 -21.66
CA ASN A 89 7.66 5.70 -21.45
C ASN A 89 7.73 5.25 -19.99
N VAL A 90 6.58 5.09 -19.34
CA VAL A 90 6.50 4.55 -17.99
C VAL A 90 5.56 3.35 -18.01
N GLU A 91 5.99 2.23 -17.44
CA GLU A 91 5.24 0.99 -17.41
C GLU A 91 5.11 0.50 -15.96
N TYR A 92 3.89 0.54 -15.42
CA TYR A 92 3.57 -0.06 -14.12
C TYR A 92 3.03 -1.48 -14.30
N THR A 93 3.54 -2.40 -13.50
CA THR A 93 3.06 -3.78 -13.39
C THR A 93 2.67 -4.09 -11.95
N GLY A 94 1.41 -4.43 -11.75
CA GLY A 94 0.90 -4.94 -10.45
C GLY A 94 1.22 -6.43 -10.28
N ASP A 95 1.62 -6.84 -9.07
CA ASP A 95 2.04 -8.21 -8.79
C ASP A 95 1.42 -8.70 -7.47
N ALA A 96 0.74 -9.86 -7.55
CA ALA A 96 0.11 -10.50 -6.38
C ALA A 96 1.12 -11.04 -5.37
N ASP A 97 2.31 -11.40 -5.83
CA ASP A 97 3.40 -11.92 -5.02
C ASP A 97 4.55 -10.88 -4.92
N TRP A 98 4.21 -9.59 -4.99
CA TRP A 98 5.18 -8.49 -5.03
C TRP A 98 6.19 -8.58 -3.88
N GLU A 99 5.75 -8.90 -2.64
CA GLU A 99 6.60 -8.98 -1.45
C GLU A 99 7.75 -9.98 -1.58
N ALA A 100 7.53 -11.08 -2.29
CA ALA A 100 8.54 -12.11 -2.55
C ALA A 100 9.34 -11.81 -3.83
N ASN A 101 8.66 -11.31 -4.87
CA ASN A 101 9.26 -11.10 -6.17
C ASN A 101 10.24 -9.93 -6.17
N ILE A 102 9.98 -8.85 -5.45
CA ILE A 102 10.91 -7.72 -5.32
C ILE A 102 12.24 -8.15 -4.68
N ASN A 103 12.21 -9.00 -3.65
CA ASN A 103 13.42 -9.55 -3.05
C ASN A 103 14.23 -10.34 -4.08
N THR A 104 13.55 -11.22 -4.83
CA THR A 104 14.17 -12.06 -5.86
C THR A 104 14.80 -11.23 -6.98
N GLN A 105 14.14 -10.16 -7.43
CA GLN A 105 14.64 -9.26 -8.47
C GLN A 105 15.89 -8.51 -8.00
N VAL A 106 15.87 -7.98 -6.78
CA VAL A 106 17.00 -7.26 -6.18
C VAL A 106 18.19 -8.19 -5.97
N GLU A 107 17.99 -9.37 -5.36
CA GLU A 107 19.05 -10.36 -5.17
C GLU A 107 19.62 -10.87 -6.50
N GLY A 108 18.78 -10.97 -7.53
CA GLY A 108 19.17 -11.31 -8.90
C GLY A 108 19.93 -10.21 -9.63
N GLY A 109 20.04 -9.01 -9.06
CA GLY A 109 20.68 -7.84 -9.68
C GLY A 109 19.90 -7.25 -10.86
N ASN A 110 18.59 -7.45 -10.89
CA ASN A 110 17.69 -6.94 -11.93
C ASN A 110 16.40 -6.36 -11.32
N PRO A 111 16.52 -5.36 -10.39
CA PRO A 111 15.35 -4.68 -9.85
C PRO A 111 14.64 -3.86 -10.94
N PRO A 112 13.37 -3.46 -10.72
CA PRO A 112 12.73 -2.41 -11.52
C PRO A 112 13.45 -1.06 -11.31
N ASP A 113 13.13 -0.05 -12.10
CA ASP A 113 13.66 1.30 -11.87
C ASP A 113 13.07 1.92 -10.60
N ILE A 114 11.77 1.73 -10.39
CA ILE A 114 11.02 2.20 -9.22
C ILE A 114 10.17 1.04 -8.68
N SER A 115 9.93 1.01 -7.38
CA SER A 115 8.90 0.15 -6.81
C SER A 115 8.00 0.90 -5.83
N PHE A 116 6.74 0.49 -5.79
CA PHE A 116 5.74 0.96 -4.87
C PHE A 116 5.71 0.05 -3.65
N PHE A 117 6.11 0.58 -2.51
CA PHE A 117 6.22 -0.14 -1.23
C PHE A 117 5.02 0.18 -0.35
N PRO A 118 4.17 -0.79 -0.01
CA PRO A 118 3.17 -0.60 1.04
C PRO A 118 3.79 -0.65 2.43
N GLN A 119 4.98 -1.30 2.59
CA GLN A 119 5.66 -1.49 3.86
C GLN A 119 6.89 -0.57 3.98
N PRO A 120 6.82 0.56 4.74
CA PRO A 120 7.98 1.38 5.07
C PRO A 120 9.11 0.61 5.76
N GLY A 121 8.80 -0.39 6.59
CA GLY A 121 9.79 -1.27 7.21
C GLY A 121 10.61 -2.04 6.18
N LYS A 122 9.96 -2.61 5.17
CA LYS A 122 10.64 -3.27 4.05
C LYS A 122 11.48 -2.28 3.23
N LEU A 123 10.96 -1.08 2.97
CA LEU A 123 11.73 -0.03 2.31
C LEU A 123 12.99 0.31 3.12
N ALA A 124 12.87 0.43 4.44
CA ALA A 124 14.00 0.69 5.32
C ALA A 124 15.06 -0.42 5.27
N ASP A 125 14.64 -1.69 5.18
CA ASP A 125 15.56 -2.82 5.02
C ASP A 125 16.33 -2.71 3.69
N PHE A 126 15.66 -2.37 2.58
CA PHE A 126 16.31 -2.15 1.29
C PHE A 126 17.24 -0.92 1.31
N ALA A 127 16.87 0.16 1.98
CA ALA A 127 17.70 1.36 2.12
C ALA A 127 18.98 1.08 2.90
N ARG A 128 18.87 0.41 4.05
CA ARG A 128 20.04 0.00 4.88
C ARG A 128 20.95 -1.00 4.18
N ALA A 129 20.39 -1.84 3.32
CA ALA A 129 21.17 -2.76 2.48
C ALA A 129 21.83 -2.06 1.28
N GLY A 130 21.50 -0.77 1.01
CA GLY A 130 22.01 -0.01 -0.15
C GLY A 130 21.43 -0.44 -1.48
N ASN A 131 20.22 -1.02 -1.48
CA ASN A 131 19.54 -1.47 -2.68
C ASN A 131 18.72 -0.37 -3.36
N VAL A 132 18.16 0.56 -2.59
CA VAL A 132 17.46 1.75 -3.10
C VAL A 132 18.34 2.99 -2.92
N VAL A 133 18.11 4.00 -3.74
CA VAL A 133 18.91 5.22 -3.75
C VAL A 133 18.23 6.33 -2.97
N ALA A 134 19.05 7.17 -2.30
CA ALA A 134 18.57 8.37 -1.64
C ALA A 134 18.02 9.38 -2.67
N LEU A 135 16.97 10.08 -2.30
CA LEU A 135 16.41 11.13 -3.14
C LEU A 135 17.38 12.32 -3.25
N PRO A 136 17.58 12.89 -4.45
CA PRO A 136 18.37 14.10 -4.61
C PRO A 136 17.65 15.33 -4.04
N ASP A 137 18.39 16.43 -3.85
CA ASP A 137 17.92 17.64 -3.17
C ASP A 137 16.69 18.29 -3.85
N ASP A 138 16.61 18.24 -5.18
CA ASP A 138 15.49 18.77 -5.96
C ASP A 138 14.20 17.97 -5.75
N VAL A 139 14.27 16.64 -5.79
CA VAL A 139 13.13 15.77 -5.48
C VAL A 139 12.70 15.92 -4.02
N ASN A 140 13.67 16.02 -3.08
CA ASN A 140 13.36 16.30 -1.68
C ASN A 140 12.62 17.62 -1.50
N ALA A 141 12.97 18.66 -2.25
CA ALA A 141 12.28 19.94 -2.20
C ALA A 141 10.81 19.81 -2.65
N THR A 142 10.51 19.00 -3.65
CA THR A 142 9.13 18.70 -4.08
C THR A 142 8.38 17.90 -3.00
N VAL A 143 9.02 16.92 -2.35
CA VAL A 143 8.44 16.20 -1.21
C VAL A 143 8.12 17.15 -0.07
N ASP A 144 9.02 18.08 0.28
CA ASP A 144 8.82 19.09 1.32
C ASP A 144 7.67 20.06 0.99
N GLU A 145 7.46 20.38 -0.29
CA GLU A 145 6.39 21.27 -0.74
C GLU A 145 5.00 20.62 -0.60
N TYR A 146 4.88 19.33 -0.96
CA TYR A 146 3.57 18.71 -1.09
C TYR A 146 3.21 17.75 0.06
N TRP A 147 4.14 17.39 0.94
CA TRP A 147 3.86 16.39 1.98
C TRP A 147 4.22 16.90 3.38
N ALA A 148 3.32 16.75 4.32
CA ALA A 148 3.61 17.04 5.72
C ALA A 148 4.66 16.08 6.29
N ASP A 149 5.48 16.56 7.24
CA ASP A 149 6.56 15.81 7.89
C ASP A 149 6.11 14.43 8.40
N GLY A 150 4.87 14.33 8.90
CA GLY A 150 4.30 13.10 9.43
C GLY A 150 4.14 11.99 8.38
N TYR A 151 4.00 12.35 7.10
CA TYR A 151 3.98 11.36 6.01
C TYR A 151 5.38 11.09 5.47
N GLN A 152 6.24 12.11 5.40
CA GLN A 152 7.62 11.96 4.94
C GLN A 152 8.41 11.02 5.83
N LEU A 153 8.11 11.00 7.14
CA LEU A 153 8.77 10.15 8.14
C LEU A 153 8.84 8.68 7.72
N TYR A 154 7.82 8.16 7.09
CA TYR A 154 7.77 6.75 6.69
C TYR A 154 8.61 6.41 5.45
N GLY A 155 9.04 7.43 4.69
CA GLY A 155 10.01 7.29 3.59
C GLY A 155 11.44 7.62 4.00
N ASN A 156 11.64 8.09 5.27
CA ASN A 156 12.95 8.48 5.80
C ASN A 156 13.59 7.32 6.55
N VAL A 157 14.86 7.06 6.27
CA VAL A 157 15.64 6.02 6.92
C VAL A 157 16.98 6.61 7.38
N ASP A 158 17.20 6.61 8.68
CA ASP A 158 18.45 7.09 9.30
C ASP A 158 18.80 8.56 8.86
N ASP A 159 17.80 9.45 8.91
CA ASP A 159 17.85 10.88 8.52
C ASP A 159 18.06 11.14 7.01
N VAL A 160 17.83 10.13 6.16
CA VAL A 160 17.90 10.26 4.69
C VAL A 160 16.58 9.85 4.06
N GLN A 161 16.06 10.66 3.14
CA GLN A 161 14.82 10.37 2.42
C GLN A 161 15.09 9.43 1.24
N TYR A 162 14.37 8.31 1.19
CA TYR A 162 14.42 7.29 0.14
C TYR A 162 13.06 7.09 -0.54
N GLY A 163 11.99 7.25 0.21
CA GLY A 163 10.62 6.99 -0.26
C GLY A 163 9.80 8.26 -0.38
N ILE A 164 8.99 8.34 -1.43
CA ILE A 164 8.01 9.41 -1.66
C ILE A 164 6.63 8.84 -1.34
N PRO A 165 5.82 9.49 -0.47
CA PRO A 165 4.43 9.08 -0.33
C PRO A 165 3.68 9.22 -1.67
N ALA A 166 3.02 8.18 -2.14
CA ALA A 166 2.30 8.16 -3.42
C ALA A 166 0.80 7.91 -3.25
N LYS A 167 0.40 7.38 -2.10
CA LYS A 167 -0.98 7.05 -1.74
C LYS A 167 -1.14 7.05 -0.24
N THR A 168 -2.32 7.41 0.25
CA THR A 168 -2.69 7.33 1.67
C THR A 168 -3.95 6.49 1.79
N ASP A 169 -4.01 5.63 2.80
CA ASP A 169 -5.19 4.84 3.12
C ASP A 169 -5.66 5.12 4.55
N LEU A 170 -6.98 5.20 4.73
CA LEU A 170 -7.66 5.26 6.02
C LEU A 170 -8.23 3.87 6.33
N LYS A 171 -7.68 3.17 7.33
CA LYS A 171 -8.04 1.78 7.65
C LYS A 171 -9.20 1.63 8.65
N SER A 172 -9.49 2.66 9.44
CA SER A 172 -10.50 2.61 10.51
C SER A 172 -11.92 2.86 10.01
N LEU A 173 -12.36 2.09 9.00
CA LEU A 173 -13.69 2.21 8.39
C LEU A 173 -14.44 0.88 8.44
N VAL A 174 -15.77 0.96 8.57
CA VAL A 174 -16.69 -0.18 8.48
C VAL A 174 -17.73 0.09 7.39
N TRP A 175 -17.71 -0.73 6.36
CA TRP A 175 -18.65 -0.71 5.25
C TRP A 175 -19.93 -1.43 5.64
N TYR A 176 -21.11 -0.89 5.28
CA TYR A 176 -22.42 -1.45 5.58
C TYR A 176 -23.48 -0.96 4.60
N GLN A 177 -24.65 -1.56 4.62
CA GLN A 177 -25.81 -1.06 3.88
C GLN A 177 -26.78 -0.37 4.85
N PRO A 178 -26.96 0.98 4.81
CA PRO A 178 -27.85 1.69 5.71
C PRO A 178 -29.29 1.17 5.72
N ALA A 179 -29.83 0.83 4.55
CA ALA A 179 -31.20 0.31 4.44
C ALA A 179 -31.36 -1.07 5.11
N ALA A 180 -30.35 -1.94 5.04
CA ALA A 180 -30.38 -3.22 5.73
C ALA A 180 -30.37 -3.05 7.27
N PHE A 181 -29.63 -2.05 7.77
CA PHE A 181 -29.65 -1.69 9.21
C PHE A 181 -31.01 -1.15 9.62
N GLU A 182 -31.61 -0.23 8.83
CA GLU A 182 -32.93 0.31 9.08
C GLU A 182 -34.01 -0.79 9.09
N GLU A 183 -33.99 -1.70 8.11
CA GLU A 183 -34.96 -2.80 8.02
C GLU A 183 -34.86 -3.75 9.24
N ALA A 184 -33.64 -4.02 9.71
CA ALA A 184 -33.39 -4.87 10.89
C ALA A 184 -33.57 -4.12 12.21
N GLY A 185 -33.67 -2.79 12.19
CA GLY A 185 -33.79 -1.94 13.38
C GLY A 185 -32.47 -1.79 14.14
N TYR A 186 -31.35 -1.88 13.44
CA TYR A 186 -30.01 -1.67 14.00
C TYR A 186 -29.60 -0.20 13.89
N GLU A 187 -28.83 0.27 14.85
CA GLU A 187 -28.23 1.61 14.86
C GLU A 187 -26.72 1.50 14.64
N VAL A 188 -26.12 2.49 13.97
CA VAL A 188 -24.66 2.57 13.80
C VAL A 188 -24.00 2.76 15.17
N PRO A 189 -23.10 1.86 15.60
CA PRO A 189 -22.45 1.96 16.90
C PRO A 189 -21.45 3.12 16.93
N THR A 190 -21.37 3.79 18.08
CA THR A 190 -20.47 4.93 18.31
C THR A 190 -19.31 4.58 19.24
N THR A 191 -19.42 3.48 19.98
CA THR A 191 -18.38 2.94 20.85
C THR A 191 -18.12 1.47 20.53
N PHE A 192 -16.95 0.97 20.91
CA PHE A 192 -16.60 -0.42 20.70
C PHE A 192 -17.49 -1.40 21.49
N ASP A 193 -17.94 -0.99 22.68
CA ASP A 193 -18.92 -1.77 23.47
C ASP A 193 -20.27 -1.87 22.74
N GLU A 194 -20.74 -0.79 22.10
CA GLU A 194 -21.93 -0.83 21.25
C GLU A 194 -21.72 -1.69 20.01
N PHE A 195 -20.52 -1.67 19.41
CA PHE A 195 -20.18 -2.50 18.26
C PHE A 195 -20.22 -3.99 18.62
N THR A 196 -19.60 -4.39 19.71
CA THR A 196 -19.63 -5.80 20.17
C THR A 196 -21.04 -6.25 20.54
N ALA A 197 -21.81 -5.39 21.22
CA ALA A 197 -23.22 -5.68 21.54
C ALA A 197 -24.08 -5.82 20.29
N LEU A 198 -23.82 -5.01 19.23
CA LEU A 198 -24.51 -5.13 17.95
C LEU A 198 -24.15 -6.44 17.23
N VAL A 199 -22.87 -6.85 17.23
CA VAL A 199 -22.42 -8.14 16.70
C VAL A 199 -23.13 -9.29 17.39
N ASP A 200 -23.20 -9.29 18.72
CA ASP A 200 -23.90 -10.31 19.51
C ASP A 200 -25.41 -10.34 19.19
N GLN A 201 -26.02 -9.16 19.05
CA GLN A 201 -27.45 -9.05 18.71
C GLN A 201 -27.71 -9.63 17.31
N MET A 202 -26.93 -9.24 16.29
CA MET A 202 -27.07 -9.75 14.92
C MET A 202 -26.92 -11.28 14.86
N ALA A 203 -25.95 -11.84 15.61
CA ALA A 203 -25.75 -13.27 15.68
C ALA A 203 -26.96 -13.98 16.36
N ALA A 204 -27.52 -13.39 17.42
CA ALA A 204 -28.69 -13.92 18.15
C ALA A 204 -29.99 -13.83 17.32
N ASP A 205 -30.17 -12.76 16.55
CA ASP A 205 -31.36 -12.55 15.71
C ASP A 205 -31.40 -13.55 14.54
N GLY A 206 -30.21 -14.04 14.12
CA GLY A 206 -30.08 -14.98 12.98
C GLY A 206 -30.31 -14.27 11.63
N GLY A 207 -29.98 -14.92 10.56
CA GLY A 207 -30.05 -14.33 9.22
C GLY A 207 -28.65 -14.05 8.65
N PRO A 208 -28.42 -12.86 8.03
CA PRO A 208 -27.08 -12.47 7.63
C PRO A 208 -26.09 -12.48 8.80
N LYS A 209 -24.83 -12.85 8.54
CA LYS A 209 -23.79 -12.81 9.57
C LYS A 209 -23.48 -11.36 9.96
N PRO A 210 -23.03 -11.07 11.20
CA PRO A 210 -22.55 -9.75 11.56
C PRO A 210 -21.47 -9.20 10.63
N LEU A 211 -20.46 -10.03 10.31
CA LEU A 211 -19.26 -9.60 9.60
C LEU A 211 -19.00 -10.45 8.35
N CYS A 212 -18.54 -9.83 7.27
CA CYS A 212 -17.83 -10.50 6.19
C CYS A 212 -16.32 -10.37 6.45
N VAL A 213 -15.60 -11.48 6.51
CA VAL A 213 -14.14 -11.48 6.75
C VAL A 213 -13.45 -12.53 5.89
N GLY A 214 -12.35 -12.12 5.27
CA GLY A 214 -11.42 -12.97 4.56
C GLY A 214 -10.02 -12.37 4.64
N ILE A 215 -8.99 -13.20 4.81
CA ILE A 215 -7.59 -12.77 4.97
C ILE A 215 -6.64 -13.36 3.94
N GLU A 216 -7.14 -14.24 3.03
CA GLU A 216 -6.29 -14.80 1.98
C GLU A 216 -5.81 -13.70 1.03
N SER A 217 -4.52 -13.68 0.74
CA SER A 217 -3.85 -12.72 -0.15
C SER A 217 -2.52 -13.29 -0.70
N GLY A 218 -2.50 -14.56 -1.10
CA GLY A 218 -1.27 -15.19 -1.58
C GLY A 218 -0.17 -15.20 -0.51
N GLN A 219 1.00 -14.67 -0.83
CA GLN A 219 2.13 -14.55 0.11
C GLN A 219 1.85 -13.58 1.26
N ALA A 220 0.97 -12.61 1.05
CA ALA A 220 0.59 -11.64 2.07
C ALA A 220 -0.63 -12.08 2.91
N THR A 221 -1.03 -13.36 2.84
CA THR A 221 -2.13 -13.88 3.67
C THR A 221 -1.91 -13.57 5.14
N GLY A 222 -2.89 -12.93 5.78
CA GLY A 222 -2.83 -12.51 7.19
C GLY A 222 -2.79 -10.99 7.42
N TRP A 223 -2.44 -10.18 6.42
CA TRP A 223 -2.33 -8.73 6.59
C TRP A 223 -3.64 -8.05 7.05
N THR A 224 -4.80 -8.56 6.63
CA THR A 224 -6.08 -8.00 7.09
C THR A 224 -6.37 -8.31 8.57
N PHE A 225 -5.80 -9.41 9.09
CA PHE A 225 -5.86 -9.71 10.52
C PHE A 225 -4.98 -8.74 11.32
N THR A 226 -3.77 -8.44 10.83
CA THR A 226 -2.88 -7.50 11.52
C THR A 226 -3.49 -6.12 11.60
N ASP A 227 -4.16 -5.64 10.55
CA ASP A 227 -4.92 -4.38 10.54
C ASP A 227 -5.94 -4.28 11.69
N TRP A 228 -6.64 -5.37 11.98
CA TRP A 228 -7.60 -5.40 13.08
C TRP A 228 -6.90 -5.37 14.43
N VAL A 229 -5.83 -6.16 14.60
CA VAL A 229 -5.05 -6.18 15.84
C VAL A 229 -4.44 -4.81 16.12
N GLU A 230 -3.85 -4.19 15.12
CA GLU A 230 -3.24 -2.87 15.22
C GLU A 230 -4.23 -1.79 15.60
N ASP A 231 -5.38 -1.78 14.95
CA ASP A 231 -6.46 -0.85 15.25
C ASP A 231 -7.00 -1.08 16.68
N MET A 232 -7.01 -2.34 17.15
CA MET A 232 -7.38 -2.67 18.53
C MET A 232 -6.30 -2.25 19.55
N VAL A 233 -5.01 -2.48 19.29
CA VAL A 233 -3.91 -1.98 20.13
C VAL A 233 -4.01 -0.47 20.28
N LEU A 234 -4.20 0.24 19.16
CA LEU A 234 -4.31 1.69 19.16
C LEU A 234 -5.51 2.21 20.00
N ARG A 235 -6.62 1.48 20.01
CA ARG A 235 -7.84 1.81 20.76
C ARG A 235 -7.81 1.38 22.22
N GLN A 236 -7.30 0.19 22.50
CA GLN A 236 -7.32 -0.39 23.85
C GLN A 236 -6.14 0.07 24.71
N ALA A 237 -4.94 0.10 24.11
CA ALA A 237 -3.69 0.41 24.79
C ALA A 237 -3.21 1.86 24.56
N GLY A 238 -3.66 2.50 23.47
CA GLY A 238 -3.34 3.89 23.15
C GLY A 238 -2.07 4.04 22.32
N ALA A 239 -1.86 5.28 21.82
CA ALA A 239 -0.78 5.60 20.87
C ALA A 239 0.63 5.35 21.43
N ASP A 240 0.87 5.66 22.70
CA ASP A 240 2.21 5.49 23.31
C ASP A 240 2.62 4.01 23.37
N VAL A 241 1.68 3.11 23.68
CA VAL A 241 1.91 1.66 23.69
C VAL A 241 2.08 1.15 22.27
N TYR A 242 1.29 1.65 21.34
CA TYR A 242 1.40 1.34 19.92
C TYR A 242 2.81 1.65 19.38
N ASP A 243 3.31 2.85 19.64
CA ASP A 243 4.63 3.29 19.19
C ASP A 243 5.76 2.44 19.79
N GLN A 244 5.66 2.13 21.09
CA GLN A 244 6.64 1.27 21.78
C GLN A 244 6.60 -0.18 21.30
N TRP A 245 5.42 -0.69 20.94
CA TRP A 245 5.26 -2.02 20.37
C TRP A 245 5.86 -2.10 18.97
N VAL A 246 5.53 -1.18 18.08
CA VAL A 246 6.03 -1.13 16.70
C VAL A 246 7.56 -0.98 16.66
N SER A 247 8.16 -0.26 17.63
CA SER A 247 9.61 -0.10 17.74
C SER A 247 10.31 -1.21 18.56
N ASN A 248 9.57 -2.18 19.07
CA ASN A 248 10.05 -3.23 19.99
C ASN A 248 10.67 -2.69 21.30
N GLU A 249 10.27 -1.50 21.74
CA GLU A 249 10.59 -0.99 23.09
C GLU A 249 9.84 -1.78 24.17
N ILE A 250 8.62 -2.24 23.85
CA ILE A 250 7.94 -3.30 24.58
C ILE A 250 7.88 -4.54 23.70
N PRO A 251 7.95 -5.75 24.28
CA PRO A 251 7.97 -6.97 23.50
C PRO A 251 6.61 -7.24 22.83
N PHE A 252 6.60 -7.98 21.72
CA PHE A 252 5.37 -8.33 21.00
C PHE A 252 4.42 -9.20 21.86
N ASP A 253 4.97 -9.97 22.80
CA ASP A 253 4.22 -10.77 23.78
C ASP A 253 3.81 -10.00 25.05
N ASP A 254 3.81 -8.65 25.00
CA ASP A 254 3.22 -7.84 26.08
C ASP A 254 1.74 -8.18 26.23
N PRO A 255 1.24 -8.29 27.49
CA PRO A 255 -0.16 -8.66 27.74
C PRO A 255 -1.21 -7.78 27.03
N GLN A 256 -0.92 -6.49 26.78
CA GLN A 256 -1.86 -5.59 26.09
C GLN A 256 -1.97 -5.94 24.59
N ILE A 257 -0.87 -6.38 23.96
CA ILE A 257 -0.86 -6.81 22.57
C ILE A 257 -1.59 -8.15 22.42
N VAL A 258 -1.30 -9.09 23.33
CA VAL A 258 -2.00 -10.39 23.37
C VAL A 258 -3.50 -10.20 23.58
N GLU A 259 -3.93 -9.27 24.43
CA GLU A 259 -5.35 -8.93 24.66
C GLU A 259 -6.00 -8.39 23.37
N ALA A 260 -5.31 -7.53 22.62
CA ALA A 260 -5.82 -7.01 21.35
C ALA A 260 -5.98 -8.14 20.31
N MET A 261 -4.99 -9.04 20.18
CA MET A 261 -5.09 -10.23 19.33
C MET A 261 -6.28 -11.12 19.72
N GLN A 262 -6.46 -11.37 21.02
CA GLN A 262 -7.57 -12.17 21.54
C GLN A 262 -8.93 -11.51 21.25
N THR A 263 -9.03 -10.17 21.41
CA THR A 263 -10.26 -9.43 21.09
C THR A 263 -10.69 -9.64 19.64
N VAL A 264 -9.76 -9.66 18.69
CA VAL A 264 -10.07 -9.89 17.27
C VAL A 264 -10.59 -11.30 17.05
N VAL A 265 -9.93 -12.34 17.57
CA VAL A 265 -10.38 -13.71 17.37
C VAL A 265 -11.67 -14.02 18.09
N ASP A 266 -11.95 -13.37 19.24
CA ASP A 266 -13.23 -13.50 19.94
C ASP A 266 -14.40 -12.92 19.13
N LEU A 267 -14.16 -11.89 18.31
CA LEU A 267 -15.13 -11.36 17.34
C LEU A 267 -15.29 -12.24 16.10
N TRP A 268 -14.23 -12.91 15.67
CA TRP A 268 -14.19 -13.66 14.41
C TRP A 268 -14.61 -15.13 14.56
N THR A 269 -15.66 -15.38 15.32
CA THR A 269 -16.23 -16.72 15.50
C THR A 269 -17.02 -17.17 14.27
N GLU A 270 -17.25 -18.47 14.12
CA GLU A 270 -18.12 -19.04 13.07
C GLU A 270 -19.54 -18.47 13.12
N GLU A 271 -20.02 -18.07 14.31
CA GLU A 271 -21.36 -17.45 14.47
C GLU A 271 -21.40 -16.04 13.92
N ASN A 272 -20.32 -15.28 14.03
CA ASN A 272 -20.24 -13.86 13.69
C ASN A 272 -19.80 -13.61 12.24
N VAL A 273 -19.08 -14.54 11.61
CA VAL A 273 -18.42 -14.29 10.33
C VAL A 273 -19.04 -15.08 9.19
N PHE A 274 -19.29 -14.39 8.07
CA PHE A 274 -19.46 -14.97 6.75
C PHE A 274 -18.11 -15.02 6.04
N ALA A 275 -17.66 -16.20 5.66
CA ALA A 275 -16.43 -16.44 4.92
C ALA A 275 -16.75 -17.24 3.65
N SER A 276 -16.75 -16.60 2.49
CA SER A 276 -17.19 -17.16 1.21
C SER A 276 -16.34 -18.37 0.77
N GLY A 277 -15.06 -18.41 1.15
CA GLY A 277 -14.12 -19.52 0.88
C GLY A 277 -14.26 -20.72 1.83
N GLY A 278 -15.22 -20.68 2.77
CA GLY A 278 -15.47 -21.76 3.74
C GLY A 278 -14.68 -21.64 5.05
N SER A 279 -13.65 -20.82 5.11
CA SER A 279 -12.98 -20.33 6.33
C SER A 279 -12.44 -18.93 6.09
N ILE A 280 -12.15 -18.21 7.18
CA ILE A 280 -11.58 -16.85 7.10
C ILE A 280 -10.25 -16.88 6.35
N ALA A 281 -9.37 -17.82 6.68
CA ALA A 281 -8.04 -17.92 6.06
C ALA A 281 -8.06 -18.39 4.59
N ALA A 282 -9.14 -19.00 4.12
CA ALA A 282 -9.32 -19.43 2.73
C ALA A 282 -10.16 -18.46 1.89
N THR A 283 -10.72 -17.43 2.49
CA THR A 283 -11.49 -16.39 1.81
C THR A 283 -10.56 -15.25 1.40
N ALA A 284 -10.51 -14.97 0.10
CA ALA A 284 -9.73 -13.84 -0.39
C ALA A 284 -10.26 -12.52 0.19
N PHE A 285 -9.37 -11.62 0.56
CA PHE A 285 -9.78 -10.34 1.15
C PHE A 285 -10.65 -9.52 0.20
N GLN A 286 -10.43 -9.65 -1.11
CA GLN A 286 -11.24 -8.98 -2.14
C GLN A 286 -12.68 -9.52 -2.22
N ASP A 287 -12.95 -10.73 -1.75
CA ASP A 287 -14.22 -11.43 -1.95
C ASP A 287 -15.31 -11.05 -0.94
N ASN A 288 -15.05 -10.09 -0.05
CA ASN A 288 -16.00 -9.70 1.01
C ASN A 288 -17.06 -8.67 0.56
N GLY A 289 -16.81 -7.92 -0.53
CA GLY A 289 -17.74 -6.91 -1.03
C GLY A 289 -19.01 -7.48 -1.63
N GLN A 290 -18.91 -8.52 -2.44
CA GLN A 290 -20.08 -9.19 -3.04
C GLN A 290 -21.04 -9.77 -1.97
N PRO A 291 -20.57 -10.53 -0.95
CA PRO A 291 -21.43 -10.99 0.13
C PRO A 291 -22.11 -9.88 0.92
N LEU A 292 -21.45 -8.73 1.12
CA LEU A 292 -22.07 -7.58 1.77
C LEU A 292 -23.24 -7.04 0.92
N VAL A 293 -23.01 -6.82 -0.37
CA VAL A 293 -24.04 -6.34 -1.31
C VAL A 293 -25.21 -7.34 -1.44
N ASP A 294 -24.91 -8.64 -1.41
CA ASP A 294 -25.90 -9.71 -1.47
C ASP A 294 -26.63 -9.96 -0.12
N GLY A 295 -26.31 -9.19 0.93
CA GLY A 295 -26.91 -9.33 2.25
C GLY A 295 -26.58 -10.65 2.96
N GLN A 296 -25.39 -11.22 2.73
CA GLN A 296 -24.90 -12.38 3.47
C GLN A 296 -24.28 -12.01 4.80
N CYS A 297 -23.82 -10.77 4.92
CA CYS A 297 -23.35 -10.14 6.15
C CYS A 297 -23.82 -8.69 6.21
N TYR A 298 -23.75 -8.10 7.41
CA TYR A 298 -24.15 -6.72 7.65
C TYR A 298 -23.00 -5.72 7.52
N MET A 299 -21.78 -6.12 7.90
CA MET A 299 -20.64 -5.22 8.01
C MET A 299 -19.36 -5.84 7.43
N HIS A 300 -18.48 -4.98 6.90
CA HIS A 300 -17.12 -5.34 6.50
C HIS A 300 -16.16 -4.23 6.93
N ARG A 301 -15.23 -4.52 7.87
CA ARG A 301 -14.21 -3.52 8.24
C ARG A 301 -13.04 -3.62 7.27
N GLN A 302 -12.81 -2.56 6.51
CA GLN A 302 -11.69 -2.44 5.57
C GLN A 302 -11.43 -0.97 5.21
N ALA A 303 -10.19 -0.68 4.76
CA ALA A 303 -9.77 0.66 4.36
C ALA A 303 -10.56 1.23 3.16
N ASN A 304 -10.39 2.53 2.92
CA ASN A 304 -11.05 3.25 1.81
C ASN A 304 -10.79 2.63 0.43
N PHE A 305 -9.61 2.04 0.20
CA PHE A 305 -9.28 1.42 -1.09
C PHE A 305 -10.27 0.31 -1.48
N TYR A 306 -10.94 -0.27 -0.49
CA TYR A 306 -11.91 -1.33 -0.72
C TYR A 306 -13.10 -0.89 -1.56
N ALA A 307 -13.36 0.43 -1.66
CA ALA A 307 -14.37 0.98 -2.57
C ALA A 307 -14.21 0.48 -4.02
N GLY A 308 -12.97 0.40 -4.50
CA GLY A 308 -12.64 -0.10 -5.84
C GLY A 308 -12.78 -1.62 -6.02
N LEU A 309 -12.97 -2.38 -4.93
CA LEU A 309 -13.12 -3.84 -4.94
C LEU A 309 -14.57 -4.32 -4.79
N PHE A 310 -15.51 -3.41 -4.58
CA PHE A 310 -16.92 -3.76 -4.63
C PHE A 310 -17.34 -4.14 -6.05
N PRO A 311 -18.39 -4.97 -6.20
CA PRO A 311 -18.91 -5.35 -7.51
C PRO A 311 -19.22 -4.14 -8.39
N GLU A 312 -18.99 -4.27 -9.70
CA GLU A 312 -19.35 -3.24 -10.68
C GLU A 312 -20.82 -2.83 -10.54
N GLY A 313 -21.07 -1.52 -10.51
CA GLY A 313 -22.41 -0.94 -10.35
C GLY A 313 -22.85 -0.78 -8.90
N THR A 314 -22.01 -1.08 -7.92
CA THR A 314 -22.28 -0.73 -6.51
C THR A 314 -22.40 0.79 -6.39
N THR A 315 -23.48 1.25 -5.77
CA THR A 315 -23.70 2.66 -5.43
C THR A 315 -23.22 2.93 -4.00
N PHE A 316 -22.78 4.17 -3.75
CA PHE A 316 -22.24 4.55 -2.45
C PHE A 316 -22.90 5.81 -1.92
N ALA A 317 -23.20 5.82 -0.62
CA ALA A 317 -23.75 6.95 0.12
C ALA A 317 -24.96 7.61 -0.58
N ASP A 318 -25.78 6.82 -1.27
CA ASP A 318 -26.99 7.28 -1.94
C ASP A 318 -28.23 6.91 -1.10
N PRO A 319 -28.89 7.90 -0.46
CA PRO A 319 -30.05 7.63 0.37
C PRO A 319 -31.31 7.24 -0.44
N GLU A 320 -31.29 7.41 -1.77
CA GLU A 320 -32.41 7.02 -2.65
C GLU A 320 -32.26 5.57 -3.14
N ASP A 321 -31.05 4.99 -3.04
CA ASP A 321 -30.79 3.60 -3.40
C ASP A 321 -30.73 2.70 -2.15
N PRO A 322 -31.70 1.81 -1.93
CA PRO A 322 -31.73 0.92 -0.78
C PRO A 322 -30.61 -0.15 -0.79
N THR A 323 -29.89 -0.26 -1.90
CA THR A 323 -28.75 -1.19 -2.02
C THR A 323 -27.41 -0.49 -1.85
N ALA A 324 -27.41 0.84 -1.69
CA ALA A 324 -26.19 1.60 -1.53
C ALA A 324 -25.39 1.16 -0.30
N VAL A 325 -24.08 1.13 -0.49
CA VAL A 325 -23.11 0.90 0.58
C VAL A 325 -22.66 2.25 1.15
N ASP A 326 -22.51 2.33 2.44
CA ASP A 326 -21.97 3.50 3.14
C ASP A 326 -20.91 3.05 4.15
N VAL A 327 -20.29 3.98 4.84
CA VAL A 327 -19.29 3.68 5.85
C VAL A 327 -19.59 4.40 7.16
N PHE A 328 -19.15 3.80 8.25
CA PHE A 328 -18.99 4.51 9.50
C PHE A 328 -17.58 4.30 10.03
N TYR A 329 -17.14 5.24 10.87
CA TYR A 329 -15.86 5.15 11.55
C TYR A 329 -15.84 3.94 12.50
N PHE A 330 -14.79 3.11 12.43
CA PHE A 330 -14.63 1.97 13.33
C PHE A 330 -14.59 2.47 14.78
N PRO A 331 -15.53 2.06 15.63
CA PRO A 331 -15.78 2.72 16.90
C PRO A 331 -14.59 2.69 17.86
N ASP A 332 -14.43 3.72 18.65
CA ASP A 332 -13.37 3.82 19.65
C ASP A 332 -13.77 3.22 21.01
N VAL A 333 -12.75 3.00 21.87
CA VAL A 333 -12.92 2.42 23.21
C VAL A 333 -13.10 3.51 24.29
N ASN A 334 -12.39 4.65 24.17
CA ASN A 334 -12.24 5.63 25.23
C ASN A 334 -12.60 7.07 24.82
N GLY A 335 -13.06 7.29 23.60
CA GLY A 335 -13.45 8.60 23.05
C GLY A 335 -12.33 9.37 22.36
N ASP A 336 -11.14 8.81 22.20
CA ASP A 336 -9.99 9.47 21.59
C ASP A 336 -10.04 9.49 20.04
N LYS A 337 -10.87 8.66 19.45
CA LYS A 337 -11.07 8.53 17.98
C LYS A 337 -9.76 8.40 17.18
N PRO A 338 -8.91 7.43 17.53
CA PRO A 338 -7.69 7.20 16.77
C PRO A 338 -8.00 6.67 15.36
N VAL A 339 -7.10 6.93 14.40
CA VAL A 339 -7.18 6.35 13.07
C VAL A 339 -5.93 5.54 12.77
N LEU A 340 -6.13 4.35 12.24
CA LEU A 340 -5.08 3.56 11.62
C LEU A 340 -4.99 3.98 10.15
N THR A 341 -3.79 4.29 9.70
CA THR A 341 -3.50 4.69 8.32
C THR A 341 -2.55 3.70 7.66
N ALA A 342 -2.50 3.73 6.35
CA ALA A 342 -1.48 3.07 5.55
C ALA A 342 -1.18 3.92 4.32
N GLY A 343 -0.39 3.40 3.40
CA GLY A 343 -0.12 4.08 2.14
C GLY A 343 0.88 3.35 1.29
N ILE A 344 1.21 3.94 0.16
CA ILE A 344 2.22 3.46 -0.76
C ILE A 344 3.35 4.48 -0.83
N PHE A 345 4.59 4.00 -0.81
CA PHE A 345 5.79 4.80 -0.98
C PHE A 345 6.52 4.38 -2.25
N ALA A 346 6.78 5.34 -3.14
CA ALA A 346 7.63 5.11 -4.29
C ALA A 346 9.10 5.20 -3.87
N ALA A 347 9.93 4.23 -4.27
CA ALA A 347 11.38 4.27 -4.06
C ALA A 347 12.12 3.79 -5.31
N ALA A 348 13.26 4.41 -5.61
CA ALA A 348 14.05 4.16 -6.80
C ALA A 348 15.23 3.23 -6.54
N PHE A 349 15.54 2.35 -7.49
CA PHE A 349 16.68 1.43 -7.46
C PHE A 349 17.90 1.95 -8.24
N ASN A 350 17.75 3.07 -8.95
CA ASN A 350 18.84 3.76 -9.63
C ASN A 350 18.62 5.29 -9.55
N ASP A 351 19.67 6.05 -9.84
CA ASP A 351 19.71 7.51 -9.80
C ASP A 351 19.72 8.14 -11.20
N ASP A 352 19.26 7.41 -12.22
CA ASP A 352 19.15 7.95 -13.56
C ASP A 352 18.23 9.18 -13.60
N PRO A 353 18.59 10.24 -14.34
CA PRO A 353 17.77 11.46 -14.39
C PRO A 353 16.31 11.22 -14.83
N ALA A 354 16.06 10.22 -15.68
CA ALA A 354 14.71 9.85 -16.08
C ALA A 354 13.92 9.21 -14.93
N THR A 355 14.55 8.33 -14.14
CA THR A 355 13.95 7.73 -12.95
C THR A 355 13.63 8.81 -11.90
N MET A 356 14.57 9.73 -11.64
CA MET A 356 14.35 10.81 -10.68
C MET A 356 13.26 11.80 -11.14
N ALA A 357 13.11 12.05 -12.43
CA ALA A 357 12.01 12.88 -12.95
C ALA A 357 10.63 12.22 -12.73
N VAL A 358 10.52 10.90 -12.85
CA VAL A 358 9.29 10.16 -12.50
C VAL A 358 9.02 10.24 -11.00
N MET A 359 10.05 10.08 -10.17
CA MET A 359 9.95 10.23 -8.71
C MET A 359 9.47 11.63 -8.33
N ASP A 360 10.04 12.69 -8.93
CA ASP A 360 9.65 14.08 -8.69
C ASP A 360 8.16 14.32 -9.03
N TYR A 361 7.70 13.82 -10.17
CA TYR A 361 6.29 13.91 -10.56
C TYR A 361 5.36 13.18 -9.57
N ILE A 362 5.73 11.99 -9.12
CA ILE A 362 4.94 11.22 -8.13
C ILE A 362 4.75 12.01 -6.83
N ALA A 363 5.71 12.85 -6.44
CA ALA A 363 5.63 13.66 -5.22
C ALA A 363 4.57 14.77 -5.30
N THR A 364 4.13 15.19 -6.49
CA THR A 364 3.31 16.38 -6.70
C THR A 364 1.82 16.20 -6.39
N ALA A 365 1.13 17.30 -6.10
CA ALA A 365 -0.34 17.32 -6.05
C ALA A 365 -0.98 17.01 -7.41
N GLU A 366 -0.33 17.36 -8.53
CA GLU A 366 -0.81 17.06 -9.88
C GLU A 366 -0.91 15.55 -10.14
N TYR A 367 0.12 14.79 -9.72
CA TYR A 367 0.06 13.33 -9.77
C TYR A 367 -1.14 12.80 -8.97
N ALA A 368 -1.32 13.27 -7.74
CA ALA A 368 -2.40 12.82 -6.86
C ALA A 368 -3.79 13.09 -7.46
N GLU A 369 -4.02 14.30 -7.98
CA GLU A 369 -5.29 14.68 -8.62
C GLU A 369 -5.55 13.90 -9.91
N THR A 370 -4.52 13.72 -10.75
CA THR A 370 -4.64 12.99 -12.01
C THR A 370 -4.90 11.51 -11.75
N ARG A 371 -4.19 10.94 -10.76
CA ARG A 371 -4.39 9.56 -10.31
C ARG A 371 -5.83 9.35 -9.80
N GLN A 372 -6.36 10.30 -9.02
CA GLN A 372 -7.74 10.25 -8.53
C GLN A 372 -8.76 10.26 -9.67
N ARG A 373 -8.60 11.17 -10.66
CA ARG A 373 -9.51 11.24 -11.81
C ARG A 373 -9.48 9.96 -12.64
N ASN A 374 -8.27 9.46 -12.94
CA ASN A 374 -8.10 8.25 -13.73
C ASN A 374 -8.62 7.01 -13.00
N GLN A 375 -8.45 6.94 -11.67
CA GLN A 375 -9.00 5.84 -10.87
C GLN A 375 -10.54 5.87 -10.87
N THR A 376 -11.15 7.07 -10.71
CA THR A 376 -12.60 7.24 -10.79
C THR A 376 -13.12 6.82 -12.16
N GLU A 377 -12.42 7.16 -13.24
CA GLU A 377 -12.80 6.74 -14.60
C GLU A 377 -12.67 5.22 -14.77
N ALA A 378 -11.60 4.63 -14.29
CA ALA A 378 -11.32 3.20 -14.39
C ALA A 378 -12.35 2.32 -13.65
N VAL A 379 -12.93 2.83 -12.55
CA VAL A 379 -14.05 2.16 -11.85
C VAL A 379 -15.43 2.55 -12.39
N GLY A 380 -15.50 3.18 -13.57
CA GLY A 380 -16.76 3.55 -14.23
C GLY A 380 -17.51 4.72 -13.59
N GLY A 381 -16.83 5.61 -12.88
CA GLY A 381 -17.40 6.80 -12.23
C GLY A 381 -17.87 6.57 -10.80
N GLY A 382 -17.62 5.39 -10.22
CA GLY A 382 -17.85 5.06 -8.80
C GLY A 382 -16.80 5.66 -7.86
N LEU A 383 -16.84 5.27 -6.59
CA LEU A 383 -15.76 5.61 -5.64
C LEU A 383 -14.45 4.98 -6.12
N SER A 384 -13.42 5.80 -6.17
CA SER A 384 -12.11 5.38 -6.69
C SER A 384 -11.38 4.39 -5.77
N GLY A 385 -11.57 4.53 -4.47
CA GLY A 385 -10.75 3.86 -3.47
C GLY A 385 -9.35 4.46 -3.31
N TYR A 386 -8.95 5.42 -4.12
CA TYR A 386 -7.68 6.12 -3.99
C TYR A 386 -7.84 7.38 -3.13
N LEU A 387 -6.90 7.60 -2.24
CA LEU A 387 -6.74 8.84 -1.49
C LEU A 387 -5.29 9.30 -1.54
N SER A 388 -5.08 10.60 -1.41
CA SER A 388 -3.75 11.18 -1.19
C SER A 388 -3.83 12.29 -0.15
N ALA A 389 -2.85 12.32 0.75
CA ALA A 389 -2.66 13.39 1.72
C ALA A 389 -1.70 14.49 1.20
N ALA A 390 -1.34 14.48 -0.08
CA ALA A 390 -0.55 15.54 -0.69
C ALA A 390 -1.24 16.90 -0.52
N GLN A 391 -0.48 17.92 -0.14
CA GLN A 391 -1.00 19.26 0.06
C GLN A 391 -1.20 19.98 -1.29
N GLY A 392 -2.12 20.93 -1.33
CA GLY A 392 -2.36 21.74 -2.52
C GLY A 392 -3.31 21.13 -3.55
N GLN A 393 -3.83 19.92 -3.32
CA GLN A 393 -4.83 19.30 -4.19
C GLN A 393 -6.16 20.08 -4.20
N ASP A 394 -6.85 20.04 -5.33
CA ASP A 394 -8.25 20.46 -5.41
C ASP A 394 -9.15 19.33 -4.81
N PRO A 395 -9.79 19.55 -3.65
CA PRO A 395 -10.62 18.51 -3.04
C PRO A 395 -11.85 18.14 -3.88
N SER A 396 -12.21 18.94 -4.88
CA SER A 396 -13.34 18.64 -5.76
C SER A 396 -13.11 17.47 -6.72
N VAL A 397 -11.88 16.95 -6.81
CA VAL A 397 -11.56 15.73 -7.56
C VAL A 397 -12.11 14.48 -6.88
N TYR A 398 -12.33 14.56 -5.57
CA TYR A 398 -12.87 13.47 -4.75
C TYR A 398 -14.39 13.52 -4.67
N GLN A 399 -15.04 12.37 -4.64
CA GLN A 399 -16.48 12.29 -4.38
C GLN A 399 -16.80 12.62 -2.92
N ALA A 400 -18.06 12.93 -2.60
CA ALA A 400 -18.46 13.39 -1.27
C ALA A 400 -18.04 12.41 -0.14
N LEU A 401 -18.17 11.11 -0.36
CA LEU A 401 -17.77 10.11 0.63
C LEU A 401 -16.24 10.06 0.81
N GLU A 402 -15.46 10.17 -0.28
CA GLU A 402 -14.00 10.24 -0.21
C GLU A 402 -13.51 11.53 0.48
N GLN A 403 -14.21 12.66 0.26
CA GLN A 403 -13.93 13.89 1.01
C GLN A 403 -14.15 13.70 2.51
N SER A 404 -15.15 12.92 2.93
CA SER A 404 -15.36 12.61 4.34
C SER A 404 -14.22 11.75 4.94
N PHE A 405 -13.59 10.89 4.14
CA PHE A 405 -12.39 10.15 4.57
C PHE A 405 -11.20 11.08 4.83
N LEU A 406 -10.99 12.06 3.94
CA LEU A 406 -9.97 13.09 4.14
C LEU A 406 -10.28 13.97 5.35
N GLU A 407 -11.56 14.27 5.61
CA GLU A 407 -11.98 15.00 6.82
C GLU A 407 -11.68 14.19 8.10
N ILE A 408 -11.92 12.87 8.11
CA ILE A 408 -11.59 11.98 9.24
C ILE A 408 -10.07 11.98 9.48
N LEU A 409 -9.26 11.81 8.42
CA LEU A 409 -7.80 11.85 8.51
C LEU A 409 -7.30 13.18 9.09
N ASN A 410 -7.80 14.30 8.58
CA ASN A 410 -7.38 15.63 8.99
C ASN A 410 -7.87 16.04 10.39
N ALA A 411 -9.01 15.50 10.84
CA ALA A 411 -9.58 15.80 12.16
C ALA A 411 -8.97 14.96 13.27
N SER A 412 -8.38 13.81 12.96
CA SER A 412 -7.81 12.92 13.96
C SER A 412 -6.59 13.55 14.63
N GLN A 413 -6.59 13.51 15.98
CA GLN A 413 -5.45 13.92 16.80
C GLN A 413 -4.46 12.76 17.00
N ILE A 414 -4.89 11.54 16.75
CA ILE A 414 -4.14 10.30 16.93
C ILE A 414 -4.23 9.51 15.63
N ALA A 415 -3.28 9.73 14.72
CA ALA A 415 -3.10 8.91 13.52
C ALA A 415 -1.82 8.09 13.68
N ARG A 416 -1.90 6.79 13.39
CA ARG A 416 -0.73 5.92 13.33
C ARG A 416 -0.77 5.11 12.04
N PHE A 417 0.41 4.96 11.47
CA PHE A 417 0.58 4.08 10.33
C PHE A 417 0.50 2.62 10.78
N ASP A 418 0.08 1.76 9.89
CA ASP A 418 0.06 0.30 10.02
C ASP A 418 1.35 -0.22 10.67
N GLY A 419 1.21 -0.88 11.81
CA GLY A 419 2.36 -1.29 12.62
C GLY A 419 3.15 -2.41 11.97
N SER A 420 2.47 -3.38 11.36
CA SER A 420 3.14 -4.49 10.66
C SER A 420 3.94 -3.99 9.47
N ASP A 421 3.44 -2.98 8.77
CA ASP A 421 4.13 -2.35 7.64
C ASP A 421 5.35 -1.52 8.06
N LEU A 422 5.39 -1.05 9.33
CA LEU A 422 6.53 -0.31 9.91
C LEU A 422 7.61 -1.23 10.52
N MET A 423 7.22 -2.42 10.97
CA MET A 423 8.15 -3.39 11.57
C MET A 423 9.16 -3.91 10.53
N PRO A 424 10.30 -4.47 10.95
CA PRO A 424 11.17 -5.22 10.04
C PRO A 424 10.38 -6.24 9.22
N ALA A 425 10.66 -6.36 7.92
CA ALA A 425 9.83 -7.16 7.01
C ALA A 425 9.63 -8.63 7.45
N ASP A 426 10.68 -9.24 8.03
CA ASP A 426 10.60 -10.62 8.55
C ASP A 426 9.64 -10.76 9.74
N VAL A 427 9.37 -9.67 10.45
CA VAL A 427 8.43 -9.61 11.58
C VAL A 427 7.03 -9.26 11.08
N GLY A 428 6.84 -8.04 10.60
CA GLY A 428 5.52 -7.51 10.25
C GLY A 428 4.89 -8.21 9.06
N ALA A 429 5.57 -8.19 7.91
CA ALA A 429 5.14 -8.86 6.68
C ALA A 429 5.55 -10.36 6.62
N GLY A 430 6.08 -10.90 7.68
CA GLY A 430 6.53 -12.28 7.80
C GLY A 430 5.78 -13.04 8.89
N THR A 431 6.38 -13.09 10.09
CA THR A 431 5.85 -13.91 11.18
C THR A 431 4.52 -13.42 11.73
N PHE A 432 4.25 -12.11 11.75
CA PHE A 432 2.95 -11.61 12.20
C PHE A 432 1.80 -12.06 11.28
N TRP A 433 2.00 -12.04 9.97
CA TRP A 433 1.00 -12.56 9.02
C TRP A 433 0.81 -14.07 9.16
N THR A 434 1.89 -14.84 9.27
CA THR A 434 1.82 -16.32 9.31
C THR A 434 1.27 -16.84 10.63
N GLU A 435 1.73 -16.28 11.76
CA GLU A 435 1.22 -16.67 13.08
C GLU A 435 -0.21 -16.15 13.31
N GLY A 436 -0.52 -14.95 12.80
CA GLY A 436 -1.89 -14.42 12.78
C GLY A 436 -2.84 -15.32 12.01
N THR A 437 -2.43 -15.85 10.86
CA THR A 437 -3.21 -16.83 10.10
C THR A 437 -3.40 -18.13 10.87
N SER A 438 -2.37 -18.63 11.55
CA SER A 438 -2.44 -19.82 12.40
C SER A 438 -3.37 -19.61 13.60
N LEU A 439 -3.34 -18.43 14.20
CA LEU A 439 -4.24 -18.03 15.28
C LEU A 439 -5.71 -17.98 14.81
N VAL A 440 -5.97 -17.36 13.67
CA VAL A 440 -7.33 -17.30 13.06
C VAL A 440 -7.88 -18.69 12.74
N ASN A 441 -7.01 -19.62 12.36
CA ASN A 441 -7.40 -21.03 12.15
C ASN A 441 -7.64 -21.81 13.47
N GLY A 442 -7.25 -21.25 14.62
CA GLY A 442 -7.33 -21.91 15.92
C GLY A 442 -6.26 -22.98 16.13
N ASP A 443 -5.17 -22.93 15.36
CA ASP A 443 -4.05 -23.87 15.46
C ASP A 443 -3.16 -23.56 16.69
N ILE A 444 -3.09 -22.29 17.10
CA ILE A 444 -2.29 -21.76 18.21
C ILE A 444 -3.10 -20.73 19.02
N THR A 445 -2.65 -20.42 20.23
CA THR A 445 -3.24 -19.35 21.05
C THR A 445 -2.61 -17.99 20.72
N ALA A 446 -3.23 -16.90 21.20
CA ALA A 446 -2.68 -15.54 21.02
C ALA A 446 -1.33 -15.39 21.71
N GLU A 447 -1.13 -16.01 22.88
CA GLU A 447 0.15 -16.01 23.59
C GLU A 447 1.24 -16.75 22.82
N GLU A 448 0.91 -17.90 22.20
CA GLU A 448 1.85 -18.68 21.40
C GLU A 448 2.23 -17.93 20.11
N ALA A 449 1.27 -17.31 19.43
CA ALA A 449 1.50 -16.46 18.28
C ALA A 449 2.43 -15.28 18.63
N ALA A 450 2.08 -14.51 19.67
CA ALA A 450 2.84 -13.35 20.11
C ALA A 450 4.27 -13.71 20.51
N ALA A 451 4.49 -14.83 21.22
CA ALA A 451 5.82 -15.29 21.59
C ALA A 451 6.66 -15.70 20.36
N THR A 452 6.04 -16.33 19.35
CA THR A 452 6.74 -16.68 18.10
C THR A 452 7.13 -15.44 17.30
N ILE A 453 6.22 -14.46 17.19
CA ILE A 453 6.48 -13.19 16.52
C ILE A 453 7.60 -12.43 17.25
N GLN A 454 7.58 -12.36 18.59
CA GLN A 454 8.65 -11.73 19.35
C GLN A 454 10.01 -12.39 19.08
N ALA A 455 10.06 -13.70 18.95
CA ALA A 455 11.31 -14.42 18.69
C ALA A 455 11.91 -14.16 17.29
N SER A 456 11.13 -13.62 16.35
CA SER A 456 11.58 -13.29 14.99
C SER A 456 12.23 -11.91 14.87
N TRP A 457 12.14 -11.07 15.90
CA TRP A 457 12.76 -9.75 15.86
C TRP A 457 14.29 -9.86 15.68
N PRO A 458 14.88 -9.01 14.81
CA PRO A 458 16.32 -8.95 14.64
C PRO A 458 17.03 -8.64 15.97
N SER A 459 18.15 -9.31 16.22
CA SER A 459 18.95 -9.19 17.45
C SER A 459 19.89 -7.98 17.43
#